data_603ead1a69dae9a1122de8cb3b49f394
#
_entry.id   603ead1a69dae9a1122de8cb3b49f394
#
_cell.length_a   1.000
_cell.length_b   1.000
_cell.length_c   1.000
_cell.angle_alpha   90.00
_cell.angle_beta   90.00
_cell.angle_gamma   90.00
#
_symmetry.space_group_name_H-M   'P 1'
#
loop_
_entity.id
_entity.type
_entity.pdbx_description
1 polymer ?
#
loop_
_entity_poly.entity_id
_entity_poly.type
_entity_poly.pdbx_seq_one_letter_code
_entity_poly.pdbx_strand_id
1 'polypeptide(L)'
;IACNTAHYFYDRLAAALPVPVLNMPRLTAADAKAAGCHKLGILATDGTLLAETYQIACRDIGLEWAAPGEQAQKGIMSIIYDEIKQGKRVDMQLFNAAVDDLHAQGCDMAVLGCTELSLVKRDEHLGPFFIDSTEVLCKHAMRACGVEPVGFED
;
A
#
# COMPACT_ATOMS: atom_id res chain seq x y z
N ILE A 1 -3.94 -6.86 -10.99
CA ILE A 1 -5.23 -6.51 -10.35
C ILE A 1 -4.96 -5.30 -9.44
N ALA A 2 -5.56 -4.16 -9.74
CA ALA A 2 -5.40 -2.93 -8.97
C ALA A 2 -6.35 -2.90 -7.75
N CYS A 3 -6.17 -3.84 -6.84
CA CYS A 3 -6.91 -3.92 -5.57
C CYS A 3 -6.11 -4.74 -4.56
N ASN A 4 -5.66 -4.12 -3.50
CA ASN A 4 -4.84 -4.78 -2.48
C ASN A 4 -5.58 -5.95 -1.80
N THR A 5 -6.82 -5.73 -1.37
CA THR A 5 -7.64 -6.75 -0.70
C THR A 5 -7.91 -7.97 -1.58
N ALA A 6 -8.05 -7.79 -2.90
CA ALA A 6 -8.31 -8.89 -3.84
C ALA A 6 -7.15 -9.90 -3.90
N HIS A 7 -5.95 -9.51 -3.46
CA HIS A 7 -4.79 -10.40 -3.41
C HIS A 7 -4.89 -11.49 -2.34
N TYR A 8 -5.91 -11.45 -1.47
CA TYR A 8 -6.32 -12.62 -0.67
C TYR A 8 -6.57 -13.86 -1.55
N PHE A 9 -7.08 -13.65 -2.76
CA PHE A 9 -7.38 -14.74 -3.72
C PHE A 9 -6.25 -14.96 -4.73
N TYR A 10 -5.05 -14.38 -4.53
CA TYR A 10 -3.98 -14.36 -5.53
C TYR A 10 -3.63 -15.75 -6.07
N ASP A 11 -3.36 -16.72 -5.20
CA ASP A 11 -2.92 -18.04 -5.63
C ASP A 11 -3.99 -18.76 -6.48
N ARG A 12 -5.26 -18.59 -6.12
CA ARG A 12 -6.39 -19.15 -6.88
C ARG A 12 -6.54 -18.48 -8.25
N LEU A 13 -6.39 -17.16 -8.29
CA LEU A 13 -6.47 -16.39 -9.53
C LEU A 13 -5.29 -16.69 -10.45
N ALA A 14 -4.08 -16.71 -9.92
CA ALA A 14 -2.87 -17.01 -10.69
C ALA A 14 -2.90 -18.43 -11.27
N ALA A 15 -3.44 -19.41 -10.55
CA ALA A 15 -3.58 -20.78 -11.03
C ALA A 15 -4.69 -20.94 -12.10
N ALA A 16 -5.71 -20.09 -12.08
CA ALA A 16 -6.86 -20.19 -13.00
C ALA A 16 -6.68 -19.38 -14.30
N LEU A 17 -5.73 -18.46 -14.36
CA LEU A 17 -5.56 -17.57 -15.51
C LEU A 17 -4.40 -18.02 -16.41
N PRO A 18 -4.56 -17.93 -17.74
CA PRO A 18 -3.52 -18.33 -18.70
C PRO A 18 -2.43 -17.27 -18.87
N VAL A 19 -2.47 -16.19 -18.10
CA VAL A 19 -1.53 -15.06 -18.16
C VAL A 19 -0.90 -14.81 -16.79
N PRO A 20 0.34 -14.30 -16.72
CA PRO A 20 0.95 -13.93 -15.45
C PRO A 20 0.11 -12.89 -14.69
N VAL A 21 -0.06 -13.10 -13.39
CA VAL A 21 -0.74 -12.15 -12.50
C VAL A 21 0.32 -11.50 -11.59
N LEU A 22 0.45 -10.19 -11.68
CA LEU A 22 1.34 -9.44 -10.80
C LEU A 22 0.75 -9.38 -9.39
N ASN A 23 1.56 -9.73 -8.39
CA ASN A 23 1.18 -9.66 -6.98
C ASN A 23 1.56 -8.29 -6.40
N MET A 24 0.60 -7.38 -6.36
CA MET A 24 0.80 -6.00 -5.93
C MET A 24 1.40 -5.89 -4.51
N PRO A 25 0.90 -6.54 -3.44
CA PRO A 25 1.53 -6.49 -2.13
C PRO A 25 2.97 -7.00 -2.09
N ARG A 26 3.26 -8.13 -2.76
CA ARG A 26 4.63 -8.69 -2.81
C ARG A 26 5.60 -7.77 -3.54
N LEU A 27 5.19 -7.20 -4.67
CA LEU A 27 6.01 -6.24 -5.43
C LEU A 27 6.28 -4.99 -4.59
N THR A 28 5.26 -4.46 -3.92
CA THR A 28 5.41 -3.26 -3.09
C THR A 28 6.33 -3.49 -1.89
N ALA A 29 6.20 -4.62 -1.20
CA ALA A 29 7.11 -4.97 -0.10
C ALA A 29 8.55 -5.17 -0.60
N ALA A 30 8.73 -5.78 -1.78
CA ALA A 30 10.06 -5.97 -2.38
C ALA A 30 10.70 -4.63 -2.77
N ASP A 31 9.94 -3.71 -3.40
CA ASP A 31 10.44 -2.38 -3.78
C ASP A 31 10.76 -1.54 -2.53
N ALA A 32 9.92 -1.58 -1.48
CA ALA A 32 10.20 -0.93 -0.20
C ALA A 32 11.53 -1.43 0.40
N LYS A 33 11.73 -2.76 0.45
CA LYS A 33 12.98 -3.35 0.95
C LYS A 33 14.19 -2.95 0.09
N ALA A 34 14.03 -2.93 -1.23
CA ALA A 34 15.10 -2.52 -2.16
C ALA A 34 15.46 -1.04 -1.99
N ALA A 35 14.50 -0.19 -1.60
CA ALA A 35 14.71 1.21 -1.25
C ALA A 35 15.34 1.41 0.15
N GLY A 36 15.64 0.33 0.88
CA GLY A 36 16.30 0.39 2.19
C GLY A 36 15.35 0.39 3.39
N CYS A 37 14.06 0.12 3.19
CA CYS A 37 13.10 0.00 4.29
C CYS A 37 13.46 -1.18 5.21
N HIS A 38 13.46 -0.92 6.52
CA HIS A 38 13.67 -1.93 7.56
C HIS A 38 12.34 -2.34 8.20
N LYS A 39 11.42 -1.38 8.37
CA LYS A 39 10.11 -1.62 8.95
C LYS A 39 9.02 -0.86 8.20
N LEU A 40 8.17 -1.60 7.50
CA LEU A 40 7.09 -1.05 6.67
C LEU A 40 5.81 -0.84 7.47
N GLY A 41 5.31 0.39 7.54
CA GLY A 41 3.98 0.71 8.02
C GLY A 41 2.92 0.34 6.98
N ILE A 42 1.78 -0.21 7.38
CA ILE A 42 0.73 -0.63 6.44
C ILE A 42 -0.50 0.25 6.65
N LEU A 43 -0.72 1.22 5.75
CA LEU A 43 -1.95 2.01 5.67
C LEU A 43 -2.90 1.35 4.67
N ALA A 44 -3.91 0.64 5.17
CA ALA A 44 -4.81 -0.14 4.34
C ALA A 44 -6.19 -0.31 5.00
N THR A 45 -7.14 -0.91 4.27
CA THR A 45 -8.43 -1.28 4.87
C THR A 45 -8.30 -2.43 5.85
N ASP A 46 -9.25 -2.53 6.79
CA ASP A 46 -9.35 -3.67 7.71
C ASP A 46 -9.35 -5.01 6.96
N GLY A 47 -10.06 -5.08 5.82
CA GLY A 47 -10.08 -6.28 5.00
C GLY A 47 -8.70 -6.67 4.45
N THR A 48 -7.85 -5.71 4.11
CA THR A 48 -6.47 -5.96 3.67
C THR A 48 -5.60 -6.43 4.83
N LEU A 49 -5.76 -5.82 6.01
CA LEU A 49 -5.03 -6.21 7.22
C LEU A 49 -5.45 -7.60 7.71
N LEU A 50 -6.75 -7.91 7.75
CA LEU A 50 -7.28 -9.22 8.12
C LEU A 50 -6.88 -10.33 7.14
N ALA A 51 -6.76 -10.00 5.86
CA ALA A 51 -6.27 -10.92 4.82
C ALA A 51 -4.75 -11.16 4.88
N GLU A 52 -4.03 -10.45 5.72
CA GLU A 52 -2.58 -10.52 5.92
C GLU A 52 -1.74 -10.40 4.64
N THR A 53 -2.25 -9.77 3.59
CA THR A 53 -1.57 -9.74 2.28
C THR A 53 -0.18 -9.10 2.34
N TYR A 54 -0.04 -7.98 3.05
CA TYR A 54 1.25 -7.32 3.25
C TYR A 54 2.09 -8.00 4.33
N GLN A 55 1.47 -8.45 5.40
CA GLN A 55 2.16 -9.15 6.50
C GLN A 55 2.87 -10.41 6.00
N ILE A 56 2.19 -11.18 5.14
CA ILE A 56 2.77 -12.35 4.47
C ILE A 56 3.90 -11.91 3.52
N ALA A 57 3.67 -10.91 2.69
CA ALA A 57 4.67 -10.40 1.75
C ALA A 57 5.95 -9.92 2.46
N CYS A 58 5.82 -9.20 3.57
CA CYS A 58 6.94 -8.75 4.39
C CYS A 58 7.67 -9.93 5.06
N ARG A 59 6.92 -10.87 5.63
CA ARG A 59 7.47 -12.06 6.28
C ARG A 59 8.30 -12.91 5.31
N ASP A 60 7.80 -13.11 4.09
CA ASP A 60 8.45 -13.92 3.05
C ASP A 60 9.85 -13.38 2.68
N ILE A 61 10.08 -12.08 2.83
CA ILE A 61 11.35 -11.43 2.49
C ILE A 61 12.15 -10.95 3.71
N GLY A 62 11.68 -11.22 4.93
CA GLY A 62 12.33 -10.78 6.17
C GLY A 62 12.33 -9.25 6.32
N LEU A 63 11.22 -8.59 6.00
CA LEU A 63 10.95 -7.18 6.25
C LEU A 63 10.05 -7.06 7.48
N GLU A 64 10.42 -6.22 8.44
CA GLU A 64 9.53 -5.92 9.55
C GLU A 64 8.33 -5.10 9.09
N TRP A 65 7.24 -5.18 9.83
CA TRP A 65 6.03 -4.42 9.51
C TRP A 65 5.28 -3.98 10.77
N ALA A 66 4.45 -2.95 10.63
CA ALA A 66 3.47 -2.55 11.62
C ALA A 66 2.20 -2.05 10.93
N ALA A 67 1.10 -2.05 11.65
CA ALA A 67 -0.14 -1.39 11.23
C ALA A 67 -0.53 -0.36 12.30
N PRO A 68 -1.33 0.66 11.94
CA PRO A 68 -1.84 1.62 12.90
C PRO A 68 -2.60 0.95 14.04
N GLY A 69 -2.48 1.49 15.25
CA GLY A 69 -3.30 1.07 16.38
C GLY A 69 -4.78 1.33 16.13
N GLU A 70 -5.65 0.71 16.93
CA GLU A 70 -7.10 0.64 16.68
C GLU A 70 -7.74 2.00 16.37
N GLN A 71 -7.39 3.06 17.12
CA GLN A 71 -7.99 4.38 16.90
C GLN A 71 -7.51 5.04 15.61
N ALA A 72 -6.23 4.92 15.30
CA ALA A 72 -5.63 5.45 14.09
C ALA A 72 -6.13 4.67 12.85
N GLN A 73 -6.30 3.36 12.96
CA GLN A 73 -6.87 2.50 11.92
C GLN A 73 -8.33 2.88 11.59
N LYS A 74 -9.14 3.22 12.61
CA LYS A 74 -10.50 3.77 12.37
C LYS A 74 -10.46 5.06 11.56
N GLY A 75 -9.47 5.90 11.80
CA GLY A 75 -9.22 7.12 10.99
C GLY A 75 -8.95 6.78 9.53
N ILE A 76 -8.07 5.82 9.25
CA ILE A 76 -7.80 5.36 7.87
C ILE A 76 -9.05 4.79 7.20
N MET A 77 -9.86 4.02 7.93
CA MET A 77 -11.12 3.50 7.40
C MET A 77 -12.10 4.62 7.06
N SER A 78 -12.24 5.63 7.92
CA SER A 78 -13.08 6.81 7.65
C SER A 78 -12.59 7.59 6.42
N ILE A 79 -11.29 7.85 6.32
CA ILE A 79 -10.69 8.49 5.14
C ILE A 79 -11.08 7.75 3.85
N ILE A 80 -10.94 6.43 3.83
CA ILE A 80 -11.21 5.62 2.64
C ILE A 80 -12.71 5.61 2.30
N TYR A 81 -13.58 5.33 3.28
CA TYR A 81 -14.99 5.04 3.03
C TYR A 81 -15.93 6.23 3.16
N ASP A 82 -15.68 7.14 4.13
CA ASP A 82 -16.57 8.24 4.44
C ASP A 82 -16.15 9.55 3.76
N GLU A 83 -14.90 9.61 3.29
CA GLU A 83 -14.35 10.79 2.64
C GLU A 83 -14.04 10.52 1.17
N ILE A 84 -12.97 9.80 0.84
CA ILE A 84 -12.52 9.63 -0.56
C ILE A 84 -13.61 8.99 -1.43
N LYS A 85 -14.19 7.87 -0.99
CA LYS A 85 -15.26 7.20 -1.75
C LYS A 85 -16.54 8.02 -1.85
N GLN A 86 -16.71 9.02 -0.99
CA GLN A 86 -17.82 9.96 -1.05
C GLN A 86 -17.48 11.26 -1.81
N GLY A 87 -16.28 11.35 -2.39
CA GLY A 87 -15.80 12.53 -3.10
C GLY A 87 -15.58 13.76 -2.20
N LYS A 88 -15.36 13.53 -0.91
CA LYS A 88 -15.04 14.59 0.06
C LYS A 88 -13.53 14.82 0.15
N ARG A 89 -13.15 15.95 0.72
CA ARG A 89 -11.76 16.23 1.08
C ARG A 89 -11.35 15.35 2.25
N VAL A 90 -10.08 14.93 2.22
CA VAL A 90 -9.49 14.10 3.29
C VAL A 90 -9.23 14.94 4.54
N ASP A 91 -9.61 14.42 5.69
CA ASP A 91 -9.18 14.96 6.98
C ASP A 91 -7.72 14.55 7.25
N MET A 92 -6.80 15.45 6.92
CA MET A 92 -5.37 15.22 7.12
C MET A 92 -4.97 15.08 8.58
N GLN A 93 -5.81 15.47 9.55
CA GLN A 93 -5.51 15.22 10.97
C GLN A 93 -5.63 13.71 11.27
N LEU A 94 -6.65 13.05 10.73
CA LEU A 94 -6.81 11.58 10.87
C LEU A 94 -5.67 10.84 10.15
N PHE A 95 -5.30 11.30 8.95
CA PHE A 95 -4.19 10.71 8.20
C PHE A 95 -2.86 10.85 8.96
N ASN A 96 -2.53 12.05 9.41
CA ASN A 96 -1.30 12.32 10.14
C ASN A 96 -1.25 11.57 11.48
N ALA A 97 -2.37 11.43 12.18
CA ALA A 97 -2.41 10.64 13.41
C ALA A 97 -2.03 9.16 13.17
N ALA A 98 -2.44 8.59 12.04
CA ALA A 98 -2.03 7.22 11.68
C ALA A 98 -0.55 7.14 11.28
N VAL A 99 -0.02 8.17 10.62
CA VAL A 99 1.40 8.28 10.26
C VAL A 99 2.26 8.43 11.52
N ASP A 100 1.86 9.29 12.45
CA ASP A 100 2.56 9.50 13.73
C ASP A 100 2.61 8.22 14.56
N ASP A 101 1.51 7.44 14.56
CA ASP A 101 1.47 6.15 15.23
C ASP A 101 2.45 5.14 14.60
N LEU A 102 2.55 5.10 13.28
CA LEU A 102 3.55 4.26 12.59
C LEU A 102 4.98 4.70 12.87
N HIS A 103 5.25 6.01 12.91
CA HIS A 103 6.55 6.53 13.32
C HIS A 103 6.90 6.15 14.76
N ALA A 104 5.93 6.27 15.68
CA ALA A 104 6.12 5.86 17.08
C ALA A 104 6.41 4.36 17.22
N GLN A 105 5.92 3.53 16.29
CA GLN A 105 6.22 2.12 16.20
C GLN A 105 7.56 1.82 15.50
N GLY A 106 8.29 2.84 15.04
CA GLY A 106 9.61 2.73 14.39
C GLY A 106 9.55 2.36 12.92
N CYS A 107 8.44 2.62 12.23
CA CYS A 107 8.39 2.48 10.77
C CYS A 107 9.22 3.58 10.10
N ASP A 108 10.02 3.18 9.12
CA ASP A 108 10.86 4.08 8.32
C ASP A 108 10.30 4.30 6.89
N MET A 109 9.25 3.56 6.53
CA MET A 109 8.44 3.77 5.34
C MET A 109 7.00 3.31 5.60
N ALA A 110 6.01 3.85 4.88
CA ALA A 110 4.63 3.40 4.94
C ALA A 110 4.06 3.12 3.54
N VAL A 111 3.39 1.98 3.38
CA VAL A 111 2.68 1.67 2.14
C VAL A 111 1.28 2.28 2.15
N LEU A 112 0.92 2.95 1.05
CA LEU A 112 -0.44 3.30 0.72
C LEU A 112 -1.12 2.05 0.12
N GLY A 113 -1.61 1.18 1.01
CA GLY A 113 -2.13 -0.16 0.71
C GLY A 113 -3.61 -0.17 0.34
N CYS A 114 -4.14 0.94 -0.13
CA CYS A 114 -5.46 1.07 -0.74
C CYS A 114 -5.38 2.06 -1.90
N THR A 115 -6.04 1.76 -3.02
CA THR A 115 -6.00 2.62 -4.21
C THR A 115 -6.57 4.01 -3.95
N GLU A 116 -7.49 4.15 -3.02
CA GLU A 116 -8.00 5.43 -2.57
C GLU A 116 -6.91 6.32 -1.95
N LEU A 117 -5.96 5.73 -1.20
CA LEU A 117 -4.87 6.48 -0.58
C LEU A 117 -3.86 7.02 -1.59
N SER A 118 -3.79 6.47 -2.81
CA SER A 118 -3.01 7.06 -3.91
C SER A 118 -3.49 8.48 -4.25
N LEU A 119 -4.78 8.77 -4.04
CA LEU A 119 -5.32 10.12 -4.22
C LEU A 119 -4.79 11.09 -3.16
N VAL A 120 -4.60 10.63 -1.93
CA VAL A 120 -3.97 11.46 -0.87
C VAL A 120 -2.54 11.81 -1.26
N LYS A 121 -1.75 10.84 -1.76
CA LYS A 121 -0.39 11.09 -2.23
C LYS A 121 -0.36 12.17 -3.31
N ARG A 122 -1.24 12.05 -4.31
CA ARG A 122 -1.34 13.00 -5.42
C ARG A 122 -1.75 14.40 -4.97
N ASP A 123 -2.79 14.49 -4.13
CA ASP A 123 -3.42 15.78 -3.80
C ASP A 123 -2.64 16.54 -2.71
N GLU A 124 -1.98 15.82 -1.80
CA GLU A 124 -1.22 16.40 -0.68
C GLU A 124 0.30 16.34 -0.90
N HIS A 125 0.77 15.88 -2.08
CA HIS A 125 2.19 15.78 -2.43
C HIS A 125 3.02 15.07 -1.34
N LEU A 126 2.60 13.87 -0.93
CA LEU A 126 3.25 13.10 0.12
C LEU A 126 4.71 12.76 -0.25
N GLY A 127 5.61 12.94 0.73
CA GLY A 127 7.05 12.76 0.55
C GLY A 127 7.50 11.28 0.50
N PRO A 128 8.83 11.05 0.50
CA PRO A 128 9.46 9.75 0.23
C PRO A 128 9.24 8.70 1.34
N PHE A 129 8.65 9.08 2.47
CA PHE A 129 8.21 8.11 3.49
C PHE A 129 7.14 7.16 2.94
N PHE A 130 6.41 7.55 1.90
CA PHE A 130 5.28 6.79 1.38
C PHE A 130 5.63 6.05 0.09
N ILE A 131 5.38 4.73 0.06
CA ILE A 131 5.37 3.94 -1.15
C ILE A 131 3.94 3.66 -1.59
N ASP A 132 3.60 4.02 -2.82
CA ASP A 132 2.26 3.82 -3.38
C ASP A 132 2.17 2.48 -4.11
N SER A 133 1.34 1.59 -3.60
CA SER A 133 1.15 0.26 -4.18
C SER A 133 0.60 0.29 -5.61
N THR A 134 -0.16 1.32 -5.97
CA THR A 134 -0.71 1.50 -7.32
C THR A 134 0.39 1.90 -8.30
N GLU A 135 1.25 2.84 -7.91
CA GLU A 135 2.42 3.23 -8.72
C GLU A 135 3.38 2.04 -8.92
N VAL A 136 3.68 1.30 -7.85
CA VAL A 136 4.51 0.09 -7.94
C VAL A 136 3.91 -0.90 -8.92
N LEU A 137 2.61 -1.19 -8.81
CA LEU A 137 1.95 -2.10 -9.75
C LEU A 137 2.05 -1.60 -11.21
N CYS A 138 1.84 -0.31 -11.44
CA CYS A 138 1.96 0.29 -12.78
C CYS A 138 3.38 0.16 -13.32
N LYS A 139 4.41 0.52 -12.54
CA LYS A 139 5.82 0.40 -12.93
C LYS A 139 6.17 -1.04 -13.31
N HIS A 140 5.79 -2.01 -12.51
CA HIS A 140 6.04 -3.43 -12.78
C HIS A 140 5.23 -3.95 -13.97
N ALA A 141 4.00 -3.51 -14.17
CA ALA A 141 3.19 -3.89 -15.33
C ALA A 141 3.81 -3.36 -16.65
N MET A 142 4.28 -2.12 -16.67
CA MET A 142 4.96 -1.53 -17.83
C MET A 142 6.23 -2.32 -18.15
N ARG A 143 7.08 -2.61 -17.15
CA ARG A 143 8.31 -3.40 -17.34
C ARG A 143 8.00 -4.82 -17.85
N ALA A 144 6.96 -5.46 -17.33
CA ALA A 144 6.53 -6.77 -17.80
C ALA A 144 6.07 -6.77 -19.27
N CYS A 145 5.65 -5.62 -19.78
CA CYS A 145 5.32 -5.40 -21.19
C CYS A 145 6.51 -4.90 -22.04
N GLY A 146 7.72 -4.83 -21.46
CA GLY A 146 8.90 -4.32 -22.17
C GLY A 146 8.92 -2.79 -22.35
N VAL A 147 8.14 -2.07 -21.54
CA VAL A 147 8.06 -0.60 -21.57
C VAL A 147 8.75 -0.03 -20.34
N GLU A 148 9.66 0.92 -20.53
CA GLU A 148 10.26 1.63 -19.40
C GLU A 148 9.26 2.61 -18.79
N PRO A 149 9.05 2.58 -17.45
CA PRO A 149 8.15 3.50 -16.77
C PRO A 149 8.64 4.95 -16.87
N VAL A 150 7.76 5.86 -17.28
CA VAL A 150 8.00 7.30 -17.32
C VAL A 150 6.86 8.06 -16.63
N GLY A 151 7.15 9.25 -16.08
CA GLY A 151 6.15 10.10 -15.46
C GLY A 151 5.81 9.71 -14.01
N PHE A 152 6.65 8.91 -13.36
CA PHE A 152 6.60 8.68 -11.92
C PHE A 152 7.68 9.53 -11.25
N GLU A 153 7.31 10.24 -10.19
CA GLU A 153 8.27 10.97 -9.36
C GLU A 153 9.10 9.93 -8.56
N ASP A 154 10.42 10.15 -8.51
CA ASP A 154 11.36 9.32 -7.72
C ASP A 154 11.34 9.78 -6.26
#